data_c6664fd494c186b937ffb34d70db3eff
#
_entry.id   c6664fd494c186b937ffb34d70db3eff
#
_cell.length_a   1.000
_cell.length_b   1.000
_cell.length_c   1.000
_cell.angle_alpha   90.00
_cell.angle_beta   90.00
_cell.angle_gamma   90.00
#
_symmetry.space_group_name_H-M   'P 1'
#
loop_
_entity.id
_entity.type
_entity.pdbx_description
1 polymer ?
#
loop_
_entity_poly.entity_id
_entity_poly.type
_entity_poly.pdbx_seq_one_letter_code
_entity_poly.pdbx_strand_id
1 'polypeptide(L)'
;MNGHGKSWDIWLTLGRCLVVAVTIVAAPPLLPGQESLSTPQSKVERKNKAPVSREILRVKLPKPVEAKLKNGLTVLILEDHPAPFVNVQLHIGGAGALFEPANMAGLASTTAHMLREGSQTRTSIQIAEEIDRLGAALSAGASFGSPDAVLSASGLSDNFDQWFSVATDVLLHPSFPVEELEKMKQRQRVQLREQRSAPGFLLDERFHRAVYGEHPAANVAPTLASLDAISQAALIQWHRERYAPQDAILGIAGDVRAKNLIAKLEKQLAGWKKTEVTETWPRNPTAATERKVFLVDRPNSVQTTLALGNIAIDRLNPDYPSMVVMNHVIGGGASSRLFLNLREEKGYTYGVYSDFSALRYAGPWRAGGNLRTEVTQGALTEFFNEIRRIQDEKVPAAELEASKRSIVASFALSLEQPARVLSFAIAIKLYGLPADYWDAYPAKIMAVSADDVQRVARKYLNPDSLQVVAVGDADKIKPILEQYGKVEVFDANGVPLGAKP
;
A
#
# COMPACT_ATOMS: atom_id res chain seq x y z
N MET A 1 21.40 -5.33 69.99
CA MET A 1 22.65 -5.98 69.53
C MET A 1 22.62 -5.89 68.02
N ASN A 2 23.35 -4.94 67.54
CA ASN A 2 24.40 -4.91 66.47
C ASN A 2 24.03 -5.73 65.24
N GLY A 3 24.08 -5.22 63.98
CA GLY A 3 24.62 -3.97 63.46
C GLY A 3 24.86 -4.12 61.94
N HIS A 4 25.02 -2.99 61.27
CA HIS A 4 25.62 -2.74 59.96
C HIS A 4 24.81 -3.15 58.71
N GLY A 5 24.18 -2.34 57.91
CA GLY A 5 24.48 -0.99 57.44
C GLY A 5 25.58 -0.96 56.37
N LYS A 6 25.27 -0.86 55.09
CA LYS A 6 26.15 -0.19 54.10
C LYS A 6 25.27 0.46 53.00
N SER A 7 25.21 1.77 53.15
CA SER A 7 24.84 2.75 52.12
C SER A 7 25.94 2.85 51.06
N TRP A 8 25.58 3.08 49.83
CA TRP A 8 26.47 3.58 48.80
C TRP A 8 26.01 4.97 48.41
N ASP A 9 26.79 5.97 48.89
CA ASP A 9 26.61 7.36 48.54
C ASP A 9 27.25 7.69 47.20
N ILE A 10 26.50 8.49 46.46
CA ILE A 10 26.80 8.99 45.13
C ILE A 10 27.66 10.24 45.24
N TRP A 11 28.72 10.32 44.47
CA TRP A 11 29.62 11.46 44.35
C TRP A 11 28.95 12.64 43.62
N LEU A 12 28.78 13.74 44.35
CA LEU A 12 28.56 15.09 43.84
C LEU A 12 29.92 15.74 43.59
N THR A 13 30.26 16.07 42.35
CA THR A 13 31.41 16.91 42.01
C THR A 13 30.94 18.27 41.54
N LEU A 14 31.34 19.28 42.27
CA LEU A 14 31.11 20.70 42.04
C LEU A 14 31.68 21.16 40.68
N GLY A 15 30.83 21.81 39.89
CA GLY A 15 31.19 22.53 38.69
C GLY A 15 31.73 23.94 39.01
N ARG A 16 32.87 24.25 38.48
CA ARG A 16 33.49 25.57 38.48
C ARG A 16 32.78 26.49 37.49
N CYS A 17 32.28 27.61 37.95
CA CYS A 17 31.83 28.74 37.12
C CYS A 17 33.03 29.30 36.35
N LEU A 18 32.94 29.29 35.03
CA LEU A 18 33.85 30.02 34.13
C LEU A 18 33.14 31.27 33.67
N VAL A 19 33.60 32.43 34.11
CA VAL A 19 33.17 33.76 33.64
C VAL A 19 33.81 33.96 32.27
N VAL A 20 33.00 33.97 31.22
CA VAL A 20 33.44 34.34 29.87
C VAL A 20 33.22 35.85 29.70
N ALA A 21 34.33 36.59 29.65
CA ALA A 21 34.32 37.97 29.25
C ALA A 21 33.95 38.13 27.78
N VAL A 22 32.84 38.86 27.52
CA VAL A 22 32.43 39.25 26.16
C VAL A 22 33.32 40.35 25.69
N THR A 23 34.30 40.10 24.87
CA THR A 23 35.02 41.07 24.05
C THR A 23 34.22 41.43 22.84
N ILE A 24 33.71 42.64 22.78
CA ILE A 24 33.06 43.23 21.60
C ILE A 24 34.18 43.45 20.56
N VAL A 25 34.24 42.56 19.55
CA VAL A 25 35.09 42.81 18.38
C VAL A 25 34.24 43.61 17.37
N ALA A 26 34.69 44.84 17.13
CA ALA A 26 34.12 45.71 16.10
C ALA A 26 34.21 45.05 14.74
N ALA A 27 33.11 44.99 14.02
CA ALA A 27 33.03 44.49 12.66
C ALA A 27 33.89 45.32 11.71
N PRO A 28 34.69 44.72 10.84
CA PRO A 28 35.39 45.45 9.79
C PRO A 28 34.38 45.90 8.70
N PRO A 29 34.67 46.97 7.97
CA PRO A 29 33.77 47.49 6.94
C PRO A 29 33.65 46.50 5.79
N LEU A 30 32.40 46.36 5.29
CA LEU A 30 32.06 45.56 4.10
C LEU A 30 32.81 46.11 2.87
N LEU A 31 33.71 45.29 2.35
CA LEU A 31 34.29 45.52 1.01
C LEU A 31 33.25 45.16 -0.06
N PRO A 32 33.05 45.98 -1.09
CA PRO A 32 32.18 45.62 -2.19
C PRO A 32 32.89 44.62 -3.11
N GLY A 33 32.26 43.48 -3.38
CA GLY A 33 32.73 42.53 -4.38
C GLY A 33 33.03 41.13 -3.85
N GLN A 34 32.03 40.45 -3.27
CA GLN A 34 32.03 38.99 -3.32
C GLN A 34 31.15 38.57 -4.50
N GLU A 35 31.81 38.33 -5.62
CA GLU A 35 31.26 37.53 -6.71
C GLU A 35 30.81 36.20 -6.13
N SER A 36 29.58 35.83 -6.43
CA SER A 36 29.03 34.50 -6.12
C SER A 36 30.00 33.46 -6.65
N LEU A 37 30.70 32.77 -5.75
CA LEU A 37 31.45 31.56 -6.08
C LEU A 37 30.43 30.52 -6.59
N SER A 38 30.25 30.55 -7.91
CA SER A 38 29.61 29.44 -8.61
C SER A 38 30.41 28.20 -8.30
N THR A 39 29.78 27.24 -7.66
CA THR A 39 30.36 25.90 -7.43
C THR A 39 30.96 25.42 -8.74
N PRO A 40 32.25 25.01 -8.81
CA PRO A 40 32.84 24.59 -10.06
C PRO A 40 32.01 23.39 -10.58
N GLN A 41 31.32 23.58 -11.70
CA GLN A 41 30.74 22.46 -12.40
C GLN A 41 31.89 21.52 -12.77
N SER A 42 31.86 20.31 -12.24
CA SER A 42 32.84 19.27 -12.54
C SER A 42 32.91 19.11 -14.07
N LYS A 43 34.03 19.50 -14.67
CA LYS A 43 34.36 19.26 -16.08
C LYS A 43 34.74 17.81 -16.36
N VAL A 44 34.36 16.89 -15.51
CA VAL A 44 34.57 15.47 -15.79
C VAL A 44 33.60 15.03 -16.86
N GLU A 45 34.07 14.94 -18.09
CA GLU A 45 33.39 14.21 -19.15
C GLU A 45 33.10 12.80 -18.63
N ARG A 46 31.83 12.49 -18.39
CA ARG A 46 31.41 11.13 -18.03
C ARG A 46 31.66 10.23 -19.24
N LYS A 47 32.83 9.62 -19.31
CA LYS A 47 33.27 8.71 -20.39
C LYS A 47 32.43 7.43 -20.47
N ASN A 48 31.65 7.09 -19.44
CA ASN A 48 30.84 5.87 -19.39
C ASN A 48 29.35 6.24 -19.20
N LYS A 49 28.68 6.59 -20.27
CA LYS A 49 27.25 6.34 -20.33
C LYS A 49 27.09 4.83 -20.45
N ALA A 50 26.41 4.19 -19.51
CA ALA A 50 26.06 2.78 -19.64
C ALA A 50 25.46 2.54 -21.04
N PRO A 51 25.92 1.53 -21.80
CA PRO A 51 25.38 1.26 -23.11
C PRO A 51 23.89 0.95 -22.96
N VAL A 52 23.07 1.76 -23.60
CA VAL A 52 21.61 1.56 -23.59
C VAL A 52 21.29 0.56 -24.69
N SER A 53 21.01 -0.70 -24.31
CA SER A 53 20.54 -1.70 -25.27
C SER A 53 19.25 -1.24 -25.92
N ARG A 54 19.13 -1.42 -27.24
CA ARG A 54 17.89 -1.19 -28.00
C ARG A 54 16.99 -2.42 -28.00
N GLU A 55 17.47 -3.54 -27.48
CA GLU A 55 16.71 -4.78 -27.41
C GLU A 55 15.63 -4.70 -26.34
N ILE A 56 14.45 -5.17 -26.68
CA ILE A 56 13.36 -5.34 -25.69
C ILE A 56 13.73 -6.55 -24.83
N LEU A 57 13.68 -6.36 -23.51
CA LEU A 57 13.88 -7.44 -22.56
C LEU A 57 12.89 -8.58 -22.87
N ARG A 58 13.43 -9.76 -23.18
CA ARG A 58 12.66 -10.99 -23.32
C ARG A 58 12.77 -11.77 -22.02
N VAL A 59 11.66 -11.93 -21.37
CA VAL A 59 11.56 -12.70 -20.12
C VAL A 59 10.72 -13.93 -20.40
N LYS A 60 11.13 -15.04 -19.80
CA LYS A 60 10.30 -16.24 -19.69
C LYS A 60 10.29 -16.63 -18.23
N LEU A 61 9.19 -16.37 -17.56
CA LEU A 61 9.07 -16.68 -16.14
C LEU A 61 9.03 -18.19 -15.92
N PRO A 62 9.66 -18.69 -14.84
CA PRO A 62 9.48 -20.07 -14.44
C PRO A 62 7.99 -20.32 -14.17
N LYS A 63 7.47 -21.40 -14.72
CA LYS A 63 6.06 -21.79 -14.54
C LYS A 63 5.95 -22.65 -13.29
N PRO A 64 5.08 -22.31 -12.34
CA PRO A 64 4.84 -23.17 -11.20
C PRO A 64 4.20 -24.49 -11.62
N VAL A 65 4.48 -25.54 -10.89
CA VAL A 65 3.68 -26.75 -10.93
C VAL A 65 2.31 -26.43 -10.35
N GLU A 66 1.27 -26.66 -11.15
CA GLU A 66 -0.12 -26.40 -10.76
C GLU A 66 -0.81 -27.72 -10.39
N ALA A 67 -1.53 -27.72 -9.27
CA ALA A 67 -2.37 -28.82 -8.86
C ALA A 67 -3.70 -28.29 -8.28
N LYS A 68 -4.75 -29.09 -8.40
CA LYS A 68 -6.02 -28.85 -7.72
C LYS A 68 -6.28 -29.99 -6.75
N LEU A 69 -6.32 -29.68 -5.46
CA LEU A 69 -6.58 -30.69 -4.42
C LEU A 69 -8.04 -31.14 -4.44
N LYS A 70 -8.32 -32.31 -3.85
CA LYS A 70 -9.68 -32.88 -3.79
C LYS A 70 -10.70 -31.97 -3.13
N ASN A 71 -10.26 -31.16 -2.17
CA ASN A 71 -11.10 -30.15 -1.52
C ASN A 71 -11.33 -28.89 -2.37
N GLY A 72 -10.75 -28.80 -3.58
CA GLY A 72 -10.91 -27.69 -4.51
C GLY A 72 -9.84 -26.62 -4.42
N LEU A 73 -8.91 -26.68 -3.46
CA LEU A 73 -7.80 -25.73 -3.35
C LEU A 73 -6.90 -25.77 -4.59
N THR A 74 -6.64 -24.59 -5.17
CA THR A 74 -5.64 -24.45 -6.23
C THR A 74 -4.26 -24.28 -5.60
N VAL A 75 -3.28 -25.08 -6.01
CA VAL A 75 -1.90 -25.05 -5.50
C VAL A 75 -0.94 -24.69 -6.63
N LEU A 76 -0.06 -23.73 -6.37
CA LEU A 76 0.99 -23.29 -7.28
C LEU A 76 2.34 -23.49 -6.58
N ILE A 77 3.23 -24.34 -7.11
CA ILE A 77 4.54 -24.64 -6.52
C ILE A 77 5.64 -24.19 -7.48
N LEU A 78 6.48 -23.29 -7.03
CA LEU A 78 7.69 -22.83 -7.72
C LEU A 78 8.91 -23.41 -7.00
N GLU A 79 9.50 -24.47 -7.57
CA GLU A 79 10.73 -25.08 -7.03
C GLU A 79 11.92 -24.11 -7.26
N ASP A 80 12.64 -23.76 -6.19
CA ASP A 80 13.80 -22.89 -6.20
C ASP A 80 14.76 -23.32 -5.10
N HIS A 81 15.90 -23.93 -5.44
CA HIS A 81 16.79 -24.64 -4.51
C HIS A 81 18.09 -23.91 -4.11
N PRO A 82 18.44 -22.70 -4.63
CA PRO A 82 19.68 -22.03 -4.28
C PRO A 82 19.84 -21.68 -2.80
N ALA A 83 18.71 -21.43 -2.10
CA ALA A 83 18.67 -21.16 -0.67
C ALA A 83 17.73 -22.15 0.03
N PRO A 84 18.07 -22.63 1.24
CA PRO A 84 17.22 -23.55 2.01
C PRO A 84 16.06 -22.77 2.67
N PHE A 85 15.22 -22.13 1.87
CA PHE A 85 14.16 -21.25 2.35
C PHE A 85 12.86 -21.48 1.54
N VAL A 86 11.72 -21.39 2.21
CA VAL A 86 10.40 -21.56 1.60
C VAL A 86 9.51 -20.40 1.96
N ASN A 87 8.81 -19.86 0.96
CA ASN A 87 7.76 -18.87 1.10
C ASN A 87 6.41 -19.49 0.75
N VAL A 88 5.41 -19.20 1.57
CA VAL A 88 4.01 -19.62 1.40
C VAL A 88 3.12 -18.40 1.40
N GLN A 89 2.21 -18.33 0.42
CA GLN A 89 1.17 -17.31 0.32
C GLN A 89 -0.17 -18.01 0.02
N LEU A 90 -1.10 -17.92 0.96
CA LEU A 90 -2.46 -18.43 0.78
C LEU A 90 -3.41 -17.25 0.64
N HIS A 91 -4.01 -17.10 -0.53
CA HIS A 91 -5.07 -16.14 -0.81
C HIS A 91 -6.42 -16.85 -0.71
N ILE A 92 -7.30 -16.35 0.14
CA ILE A 92 -8.63 -16.92 0.37
C ILE A 92 -9.66 -15.94 -0.16
N GLY A 93 -10.17 -16.21 -1.36
CA GLY A 93 -11.19 -15.40 -2.01
C GLY A 93 -12.47 -15.36 -1.18
N GLY A 94 -13.20 -14.24 -1.23
CA GLY A 94 -14.44 -14.05 -0.47
C GLY A 94 -14.26 -13.78 1.02
N ALA A 95 -13.04 -13.96 1.57
CA ALA A 95 -12.75 -13.70 2.98
C ALA A 95 -12.25 -12.27 3.26
N GLY A 96 -12.16 -11.42 2.24
CA GLY A 96 -11.68 -10.04 2.36
C GLY A 96 -12.73 -9.03 2.79
N ALA A 97 -12.28 -7.84 3.18
CA ALA A 97 -13.12 -6.77 3.71
C ALA A 97 -14.15 -6.20 2.70
N LEU A 98 -13.99 -6.51 1.40
CA LEU A 98 -14.96 -6.14 0.38
C LEU A 98 -16.37 -6.74 0.64
N PHE A 99 -16.45 -7.85 1.35
CA PHE A 99 -17.67 -8.60 1.58
C PHE A 99 -18.21 -8.50 3.01
N GLU A 100 -17.61 -7.63 3.83
CA GLU A 100 -18.04 -7.40 5.22
C GLU A 100 -19.46 -6.85 5.30
N PRO A 101 -20.22 -7.20 6.35
CA PRO A 101 -21.45 -6.48 6.67
C PRO A 101 -21.16 -5.00 6.92
N ALA A 102 -22.01 -4.11 6.41
CA ALA A 102 -21.79 -2.67 6.49
C ALA A 102 -21.59 -2.12 7.91
N ASN A 103 -22.20 -2.77 8.91
CA ASN A 103 -22.09 -2.42 10.33
C ASN A 103 -20.89 -3.07 11.05
N MET A 104 -20.11 -3.91 10.37
CA MET A 104 -18.97 -4.64 10.95
C MET A 104 -17.67 -4.41 10.16
N ALA A 105 -17.44 -3.19 9.68
CA ALA A 105 -16.19 -2.85 9.00
C ALA A 105 -14.99 -3.20 9.91
N GLY A 106 -14.05 -3.97 9.39
CA GLY A 106 -12.90 -4.53 10.12
C GLY A 106 -13.08 -5.98 10.57
N LEU A 107 -14.23 -6.63 10.30
CA LEU A 107 -14.47 -8.03 10.66
C LEU A 107 -13.47 -8.98 9.99
N ALA A 108 -13.24 -8.83 8.68
CA ALA A 108 -12.31 -9.67 7.92
C ALA A 108 -10.87 -9.50 8.43
N SER A 109 -10.44 -8.25 8.63
CA SER A 109 -9.12 -7.93 9.18
C SER A 109 -8.94 -8.48 10.58
N THR A 110 -9.92 -8.30 11.47
CA THR A 110 -9.90 -8.84 12.82
C THR A 110 -9.86 -10.37 12.81
N THR A 111 -10.69 -11.03 11.98
CA THR A 111 -10.68 -12.49 11.85
C THR A 111 -9.32 -13.00 11.43
N ALA A 112 -8.72 -12.41 10.39
CA ALA A 112 -7.42 -12.81 9.89
C ALA A 112 -6.32 -12.65 10.96
N HIS A 113 -6.25 -11.52 11.66
CA HIS A 113 -5.28 -11.31 12.73
C HIS A 113 -5.48 -12.29 13.90
N MET A 114 -6.73 -12.55 14.26
CA MET A 114 -7.09 -13.45 15.37
C MET A 114 -6.78 -14.93 15.11
N LEU A 115 -6.50 -15.35 13.86
CA LEU A 115 -6.02 -16.70 13.57
C LEU A 115 -4.77 -17.07 14.39
N ARG A 116 -3.88 -16.08 14.62
CA ARG A 116 -2.62 -16.28 15.34
C ARG A 116 -2.76 -16.16 16.86
N GLU A 117 -3.90 -15.68 17.32
CA GLU A 117 -4.12 -15.45 18.77
C GLU A 117 -4.60 -16.70 19.52
N GLY A 118 -4.70 -17.84 18.83
CA GLY A 118 -4.98 -19.14 19.42
C GLY A 118 -5.61 -20.11 18.45
N SER A 119 -5.27 -21.38 18.60
CA SER A 119 -5.91 -22.52 17.96
C SER A 119 -6.59 -23.43 19.01
N GLN A 120 -7.22 -24.50 18.56
CA GLN A 120 -7.76 -25.51 19.50
C GLN A 120 -6.68 -26.23 20.31
N THR A 121 -5.42 -26.21 19.83
CA THR A 121 -4.30 -26.96 20.45
C THR A 121 -3.21 -26.06 20.99
N ARG A 122 -3.20 -24.74 20.65
CA ARG A 122 -2.14 -23.81 21.01
C ARG A 122 -2.70 -22.46 21.46
N THR A 123 -2.09 -21.90 22.49
CA THR A 123 -2.30 -20.49 22.88
C THR A 123 -1.52 -19.55 21.96
N SER A 124 -1.83 -18.25 22.00
CA SER A 124 -1.10 -17.20 21.26
C SER A 124 0.41 -17.24 21.56
N ILE A 125 0.78 -17.39 22.83
CA ILE A 125 2.18 -17.47 23.28
C ILE A 125 2.86 -18.70 22.66
N GLN A 126 2.22 -19.87 22.73
CA GLN A 126 2.78 -21.11 22.18
C GLN A 126 2.96 -21.03 20.65
N ILE A 127 2.02 -20.39 19.93
CA ILE A 127 2.16 -20.16 18.49
C ILE A 127 3.38 -19.28 18.20
N ALA A 128 3.54 -18.18 18.94
CA ALA A 128 4.65 -17.26 18.76
C ALA A 128 5.99 -17.94 19.06
N GLU A 129 6.12 -18.61 20.23
CA GLU A 129 7.34 -19.32 20.65
C GLU A 129 7.72 -20.44 19.67
N GLU A 130 6.74 -21.19 19.16
CA GLU A 130 7.00 -22.29 18.22
C GLU A 130 7.48 -21.75 16.86
N ILE A 131 6.87 -20.70 16.34
CA ILE A 131 7.29 -20.03 15.11
C ILE A 131 8.69 -19.43 15.24
N ASP A 132 8.96 -18.72 16.34
CA ASP A 132 10.27 -18.09 16.60
C ASP A 132 11.36 -19.15 16.76
N ARG A 133 11.11 -20.22 17.50
CA ARG A 133 12.06 -21.34 17.69
C ARG A 133 12.42 -22.03 16.37
N LEU A 134 11.50 -22.06 15.40
CA LEU A 134 11.71 -22.66 14.09
C LEU A 134 12.38 -21.69 13.09
N GLY A 135 12.67 -20.45 13.51
CA GLY A 135 13.20 -19.42 12.62
C GLY A 135 12.24 -19.09 11.48
N ALA A 136 10.94 -19.19 11.75
CA ALA A 136 9.89 -18.96 10.76
C ALA A 136 9.16 -17.64 11.00
N ALA A 137 8.38 -17.22 10.04
CA ALA A 137 7.44 -16.10 10.12
C ALA A 137 6.04 -16.59 9.74
N LEU A 138 5.03 -16.06 10.43
CA LEU A 138 3.63 -16.33 10.15
C LEU A 138 2.84 -15.04 10.30
N SER A 139 2.06 -14.68 9.31
CA SER A 139 1.16 -13.52 9.34
C SER A 139 -0.15 -13.82 8.63
N ALA A 140 -1.21 -13.15 9.04
CA ALA A 140 -2.48 -13.19 8.35
C ALA A 140 -3.13 -11.81 8.39
N GLY A 141 -3.84 -11.43 7.32
CA GLY A 141 -4.48 -10.12 7.21
C GLY A 141 -5.54 -10.10 6.11
N ALA A 142 -6.43 -9.12 6.20
CA ALA A 142 -7.37 -8.76 5.14
C ALA A 142 -7.45 -7.24 5.08
N SER A 143 -7.00 -6.67 3.97
CA SER A 143 -7.00 -5.22 3.79
C SER A 143 -8.39 -4.69 3.46
N PHE A 144 -8.68 -3.47 3.85
CA PHE A 144 -9.90 -2.78 3.41
C PHE A 144 -9.95 -2.70 1.89
N GLY A 145 -11.13 -2.93 1.31
CA GLY A 145 -11.30 -3.00 -0.14
C GLY A 145 -10.78 -4.29 -0.80
N SER A 146 -10.04 -5.16 -0.09
CA SER A 146 -9.58 -6.43 -0.65
C SER A 146 -10.70 -7.46 -0.75
N PRO A 147 -10.77 -8.25 -1.84
CA PRO A 147 -11.71 -9.36 -1.94
C PRO A 147 -11.20 -10.62 -1.22
N ASP A 148 -9.95 -10.69 -0.84
CA ASP A 148 -9.32 -11.85 -0.24
C ASP A 148 -8.69 -11.55 1.12
N ALA A 149 -8.65 -12.56 1.99
CA ALA A 149 -7.74 -12.63 3.12
C ALA A 149 -6.47 -13.37 2.71
N VAL A 150 -5.33 -12.96 3.27
CA VAL A 150 -4.03 -13.55 2.95
C VAL A 150 -3.39 -14.09 4.22
N LEU A 151 -2.97 -15.35 4.18
CA LEU A 151 -2.08 -15.94 5.18
C LEU A 151 -0.72 -16.16 4.52
N SER A 152 0.33 -15.62 5.13
CA SER A 152 1.70 -15.77 4.66
C SER A 152 2.54 -16.45 5.72
N ALA A 153 3.36 -17.40 5.30
CA ALA A 153 4.34 -18.06 6.16
C ALA A 153 5.66 -18.24 5.41
N SER A 154 6.77 -18.19 6.13
CA SER A 154 8.08 -18.45 5.54
C SER A 154 9.05 -18.99 6.59
N GLY A 155 10.08 -19.70 6.14
CA GLY A 155 11.09 -20.26 7.03
C GLY A 155 12.05 -21.19 6.30
N LEU A 156 12.95 -21.81 7.05
CA LEU A 156 13.91 -22.77 6.52
C LEU A 156 13.21 -24.04 6.02
N SER A 157 13.69 -24.60 4.90
CA SER A 157 13.15 -25.83 4.29
C SER A 157 13.27 -27.05 5.23
N ASP A 158 14.32 -27.12 6.03
CA ASP A 158 14.53 -28.22 7.00
C ASP A 158 13.44 -28.29 8.05
N ASN A 159 12.85 -27.15 8.41
CA ASN A 159 11.77 -27.04 9.40
C ASN A 159 10.39 -26.88 8.76
N PHE A 160 10.26 -27.03 7.44
CA PHE A 160 9.02 -26.76 6.69
C PHE A 160 7.81 -27.48 7.29
N ASP A 161 7.91 -28.79 7.52
CA ASP A 161 6.78 -29.58 8.02
C ASP A 161 6.30 -29.09 9.40
N GLN A 162 7.20 -28.62 10.24
CA GLN A 162 6.88 -28.15 11.59
C GLN A 162 6.17 -26.80 11.54
N TRP A 163 6.79 -25.78 10.95
CA TRP A 163 6.17 -24.45 10.93
C TRP A 163 4.94 -24.37 10.00
N PHE A 164 4.88 -25.17 8.94
CA PHE A 164 3.69 -25.27 8.11
C PHE A 164 2.53 -25.97 8.82
N SER A 165 2.83 -26.91 9.72
CA SER A 165 1.81 -27.50 10.61
C SER A 165 1.19 -26.45 11.55
N VAL A 166 1.98 -25.51 12.09
CA VAL A 166 1.44 -24.40 12.88
C VAL A 166 0.55 -23.50 12.02
N ALA A 167 1.00 -23.16 10.80
CA ALA A 167 0.23 -22.34 9.88
C ALA A 167 -1.12 -22.99 9.49
N THR A 168 -1.12 -24.30 9.27
CA THR A 168 -2.35 -25.05 8.98
C THR A 168 -3.27 -25.19 10.18
N ASP A 169 -2.72 -25.34 11.39
CA ASP A 169 -3.52 -25.43 12.61
C ASP A 169 -4.26 -24.11 12.89
N VAL A 170 -3.58 -22.97 12.80
CA VAL A 170 -4.24 -21.67 12.99
C VAL A 170 -5.25 -21.35 11.89
N LEU A 171 -5.04 -21.86 10.67
CA LEU A 171 -5.97 -21.70 9.56
C LEU A 171 -7.25 -22.53 9.77
N LEU A 172 -7.09 -23.80 10.15
CA LEU A 172 -8.20 -24.78 10.17
C LEU A 172 -8.94 -24.83 11.50
N HIS A 173 -8.25 -24.55 12.60
CA HIS A 173 -8.77 -24.75 13.95
C HIS A 173 -8.57 -23.52 14.86
N PRO A 174 -8.84 -22.29 14.37
CA PRO A 174 -8.71 -21.12 15.25
C PRO A 174 -9.72 -21.17 16.40
N SER A 175 -9.31 -20.72 17.58
CA SER A 175 -10.16 -20.67 18.78
C SER A 175 -10.79 -19.31 19.03
N PHE A 176 -10.21 -18.24 18.44
CA PHE A 176 -10.64 -16.85 18.62
C PHE A 176 -10.86 -16.48 20.10
N PRO A 177 -9.85 -16.53 20.98
CA PRO A 177 -10.03 -16.32 22.41
C PRO A 177 -10.62 -14.94 22.71
N VAL A 178 -11.64 -14.87 23.56
CA VAL A 178 -12.34 -13.61 23.87
C VAL A 178 -11.40 -12.57 24.48
N GLU A 179 -10.50 -13.01 25.37
CA GLU A 179 -9.52 -12.12 26.01
C GLU A 179 -8.58 -11.48 24.98
N GLU A 180 -8.08 -12.25 24.00
CA GLU A 180 -7.21 -11.73 22.95
C GLU A 180 -7.98 -10.80 21.99
N LEU A 181 -9.24 -11.12 21.70
CA LEU A 181 -10.12 -10.24 20.93
C LEU A 181 -10.30 -8.89 21.62
N GLU A 182 -10.58 -8.89 22.92
CA GLU A 182 -10.74 -7.62 23.66
C GLU A 182 -9.43 -6.82 23.74
N LYS A 183 -8.29 -7.49 23.94
CA LYS A 183 -6.96 -6.82 23.86
C LYS A 183 -6.73 -6.22 22.48
N MET A 184 -7.06 -6.93 21.41
CA MET A 184 -6.95 -6.44 20.05
C MET A 184 -7.84 -5.22 19.82
N LYS A 185 -9.12 -5.26 20.22
CA LYS A 185 -10.03 -4.12 20.12
C LYS A 185 -9.51 -2.91 20.87
N GLN A 186 -8.94 -3.08 22.06
CA GLN A 186 -8.33 -1.97 22.80
C GLN A 186 -7.16 -1.35 22.04
N ARG A 187 -6.25 -2.19 21.50
CA ARG A 187 -5.15 -1.70 20.65
C ARG A 187 -5.67 -0.93 19.43
N GLN A 188 -6.70 -1.45 18.75
CA GLN A 188 -7.32 -0.79 17.60
C GLN A 188 -8.00 0.54 17.97
N ARG A 189 -8.66 0.64 19.12
CA ARG A 189 -9.24 1.91 19.61
C ARG A 189 -8.16 2.98 19.86
N VAL A 190 -7.01 2.57 20.42
CA VAL A 190 -5.87 3.49 20.61
C VAL A 190 -5.33 3.93 19.26
N GLN A 191 -5.08 2.98 18.36
CA GLN A 191 -4.57 3.23 17.00
C GLN A 191 -5.49 4.18 16.22
N LEU A 192 -6.82 3.99 16.28
CA LEU A 192 -7.78 4.88 15.62
C LEU A 192 -7.69 6.31 16.16
N ARG A 193 -7.51 6.50 17.48
CA ARG A 193 -7.31 7.83 18.06
C ARG A 193 -6.02 8.49 17.58
N GLU A 194 -4.94 7.74 17.51
CA GLU A 194 -3.66 8.23 16.97
C GLU A 194 -3.77 8.60 15.50
N GLN A 195 -4.44 7.75 14.70
CA GLN A 195 -4.66 8.00 13.28
C GLN A 195 -5.45 9.29 13.02
N ARG A 196 -6.39 9.66 13.92
CA ARG A 196 -7.12 10.94 13.80
C ARG A 196 -6.21 12.18 13.94
N SER A 197 -5.00 12.04 14.45
CA SER A 197 -4.00 13.11 14.46
C SER A 197 -3.11 13.13 13.22
N ALA A 198 -3.12 12.08 12.39
CA ALA A 198 -2.26 11.91 11.23
C ALA A 198 -2.92 12.48 9.95
N PRO A 199 -2.35 13.53 9.31
CA PRO A 199 -2.95 14.14 8.12
C PRO A 199 -3.11 13.15 6.95
N GLY A 200 -2.16 12.22 6.79
CA GLY A 200 -2.22 11.20 5.75
C GLY A 200 -3.42 10.27 5.90
N PHE A 201 -3.72 9.83 7.12
CA PHE A 201 -4.89 9.00 7.38
C PHE A 201 -6.21 9.75 7.09
N LEU A 202 -6.31 11.00 7.54
CA LEU A 202 -7.49 11.84 7.29
C LEU A 202 -7.70 12.06 5.80
N LEU A 203 -6.61 12.28 5.05
CA LEU A 203 -6.63 12.39 3.60
C LEU A 203 -7.13 11.10 2.95
N ASP A 204 -6.55 9.95 3.32
CA ASP A 204 -6.90 8.65 2.74
C ASP A 204 -8.37 8.31 3.00
N GLU A 205 -8.84 8.48 4.22
CA GLU A 205 -10.24 8.22 4.57
C GLU A 205 -11.19 9.12 3.75
N ARG A 206 -10.91 10.41 3.67
CA ARG A 206 -11.76 11.34 2.91
C ARG A 206 -11.69 11.07 1.41
N PHE A 207 -10.50 10.78 0.89
CA PHE A 207 -10.31 10.48 -0.53
C PHE A 207 -11.06 9.21 -0.94
N HIS A 208 -10.94 8.11 -0.18
CA HIS A 208 -11.65 6.87 -0.48
C HIS A 208 -13.18 7.09 -0.45
N ARG A 209 -13.69 7.81 0.54
CA ARG A 209 -15.11 8.16 0.57
C ARG A 209 -15.53 9.04 -0.60
N ALA A 210 -14.69 9.98 -1.03
CA ALA A 210 -14.97 10.86 -2.15
C ALA A 210 -15.07 10.12 -3.49
N VAL A 211 -14.19 9.13 -3.72
CA VAL A 211 -14.11 8.42 -5.01
C VAL A 211 -14.96 7.16 -5.05
N TYR A 212 -15.14 6.47 -3.93
CA TYR A 212 -15.88 5.21 -3.88
C TYR A 212 -17.35 5.34 -3.42
N GLY A 213 -17.71 6.45 -2.75
CA GLY A 213 -19.08 6.67 -2.27
C GLY A 213 -19.56 5.55 -1.34
N GLU A 214 -20.61 4.85 -1.73
CA GLU A 214 -21.23 3.74 -0.98
C GLU A 214 -20.53 2.38 -1.20
N HIS A 215 -19.56 2.30 -2.08
CA HIS A 215 -18.85 1.06 -2.33
C HIS A 215 -18.03 0.65 -1.09
N PRO A 216 -17.94 -0.65 -0.70
CA PRO A 216 -17.20 -1.08 0.49
C PRO A 216 -15.73 -0.64 0.55
N ALA A 217 -15.08 -0.44 -0.60
CA ALA A 217 -13.72 0.10 -0.69
C ALA A 217 -13.59 1.58 -0.23
N ALA A 218 -14.70 2.25 0.09
CA ALA A 218 -14.68 3.57 0.74
C ALA A 218 -14.14 3.51 2.17
N ASN A 219 -14.21 2.34 2.82
CA ASN A 219 -13.67 2.15 4.15
C ASN A 219 -12.16 1.92 4.11
N VAL A 220 -11.41 2.61 4.97
CA VAL A 220 -9.95 2.44 5.13
C VAL A 220 -9.57 1.99 6.54
N ALA A 221 -10.52 2.04 7.46
CA ALA A 221 -10.37 1.64 8.86
C ALA A 221 -11.73 1.25 9.44
N PRO A 222 -11.77 0.49 10.56
CA PRO A 222 -12.99 0.28 11.31
C PRO A 222 -13.46 1.58 11.97
N THR A 223 -14.72 1.63 12.36
CA THR A 223 -15.26 2.65 13.28
C THR A 223 -15.28 2.09 14.71
N LEU A 224 -15.42 2.95 15.72
CA LEU A 224 -15.60 2.48 17.10
C LEU A 224 -16.85 1.61 17.22
N ALA A 225 -17.93 1.98 16.56
CA ALA A 225 -19.18 1.21 16.56
C ALA A 225 -19.05 -0.16 15.88
N SER A 226 -18.32 -0.24 14.75
CA SER A 226 -18.10 -1.52 14.08
C SER A 226 -17.19 -2.45 14.90
N LEU A 227 -16.17 -1.89 15.59
CA LEU A 227 -15.33 -2.66 16.52
C LEU A 227 -16.14 -3.24 17.68
N ASP A 228 -17.08 -2.46 18.23
CA ASP A 228 -17.95 -2.93 19.31
C ASP A 228 -18.89 -4.06 18.83
N ALA A 229 -19.35 -4.00 17.59
CA ALA A 229 -20.20 -5.01 16.98
C ALA A 229 -19.48 -6.35 16.69
N ILE A 230 -18.15 -6.35 16.52
CA ILE A 230 -17.36 -7.56 16.27
C ILE A 230 -17.28 -8.41 17.56
N SER A 231 -17.85 -9.60 17.53
CA SER A 231 -17.84 -10.57 18.63
C SER A 231 -17.09 -11.83 18.24
N GLN A 232 -16.71 -12.68 19.22
CA GLN A 232 -16.16 -14.01 18.94
C GLN A 232 -17.08 -14.82 18.02
N ALA A 233 -18.38 -14.78 18.26
CA ALA A 233 -19.36 -15.48 17.43
C ALA A 233 -19.33 -14.99 15.96
N ALA A 234 -19.15 -13.66 15.74
CA ALA A 234 -19.02 -13.11 14.41
C ALA A 234 -17.72 -13.59 13.71
N LEU A 235 -16.60 -13.68 14.43
CA LEU A 235 -15.35 -14.22 13.90
C LEU A 235 -15.48 -15.68 13.50
N ILE A 236 -16.07 -16.51 14.37
CA ILE A 236 -16.32 -17.93 14.11
C ILE A 236 -17.24 -18.10 12.89
N GLN A 237 -18.29 -17.31 12.80
CA GLN A 237 -19.22 -17.34 11.68
C GLN A 237 -18.52 -16.93 10.37
N TRP A 238 -17.78 -15.80 10.39
CA TRP A 238 -17.03 -15.31 9.23
C TRP A 238 -16.02 -16.34 8.75
N HIS A 239 -15.23 -16.91 9.65
CA HIS A 239 -14.25 -17.95 9.33
C HIS A 239 -14.94 -19.18 8.72
N ARG A 240 -15.98 -19.71 9.35
CA ARG A 240 -16.72 -20.88 8.86
C ARG A 240 -17.32 -20.68 7.47
N GLU A 241 -17.82 -19.46 7.18
CA GLU A 241 -18.52 -19.17 5.94
C GLU A 241 -17.57 -18.75 4.80
N ARG A 242 -16.47 -18.07 5.12
CA ARG A 242 -15.62 -17.41 4.14
C ARG A 242 -14.25 -18.05 3.93
N TYR A 243 -13.73 -18.80 4.91
CA TYR A 243 -12.45 -19.46 4.74
C TYR A 243 -12.62 -20.83 4.08
N ALA A 244 -12.74 -20.82 2.76
CA ALA A 244 -13.08 -22.00 1.97
C ALA A 244 -11.97 -22.34 0.95
N PRO A 245 -11.65 -23.64 0.77
CA PRO A 245 -10.55 -24.06 -0.09
C PRO A 245 -10.84 -23.89 -1.59
N GLN A 246 -12.12 -23.98 -2.00
CA GLN A 246 -12.48 -23.90 -3.45
C GLN A 246 -12.20 -22.53 -4.07
N ASP A 247 -12.23 -21.47 -3.27
CA ASP A 247 -11.97 -20.09 -3.70
C ASP A 247 -10.57 -19.60 -3.29
N ALA A 248 -9.72 -20.55 -2.82
CA ALA A 248 -8.39 -20.24 -2.36
C ALA A 248 -7.29 -20.67 -3.34
N ILE A 249 -6.18 -19.92 -3.29
CA ILE A 249 -4.96 -20.18 -4.06
C ILE A 249 -3.80 -20.25 -3.06
N LEU A 250 -3.17 -21.42 -2.97
CA LEU A 250 -1.98 -21.65 -2.16
C LEU A 250 -0.75 -21.60 -3.07
N GLY A 251 0.05 -20.58 -2.92
CA GLY A 251 1.34 -20.47 -3.58
C GLY A 251 2.48 -20.86 -2.64
N ILE A 252 3.43 -21.66 -3.13
CA ILE A 252 4.63 -22.08 -2.41
C ILE A 252 5.84 -21.89 -3.33
N ALA A 253 6.86 -21.17 -2.90
CA ALA A 253 8.10 -20.98 -3.64
C ALA A 253 9.31 -21.23 -2.74
N GLY A 254 10.31 -21.94 -3.26
CA GLY A 254 11.56 -22.19 -2.54
C GLY A 254 12.03 -23.65 -2.63
N ASP A 255 12.84 -24.04 -1.64
CA ASP A 255 13.49 -25.34 -1.61
C ASP A 255 12.51 -26.46 -1.20
N VAL A 256 11.65 -26.85 -2.15
CA VAL A 256 10.64 -27.91 -2.03
C VAL A 256 10.62 -28.77 -3.28
N ARG A 257 10.11 -29.99 -3.15
CA ARG A 257 9.83 -30.90 -4.28
C ARG A 257 8.32 -31.01 -4.49
N ALA A 258 7.81 -30.47 -5.59
CA ALA A 258 6.38 -30.35 -5.85
C ALA A 258 5.63 -31.69 -5.74
N LYS A 259 6.18 -32.76 -6.34
CA LYS A 259 5.56 -34.10 -6.30
C LYS A 259 5.31 -34.61 -4.88
N ASN A 260 6.28 -34.43 -4.00
CA ASN A 260 6.17 -34.88 -2.61
C ASN A 260 5.26 -33.95 -1.80
N LEU A 261 5.35 -32.64 -2.07
CA LEU A 261 4.61 -31.62 -1.36
C LEU A 261 3.10 -31.72 -1.63
N ILE A 262 2.68 -31.94 -2.89
CA ILE A 262 1.25 -32.10 -3.23
C ILE A 262 0.60 -33.24 -2.40
N ALA A 263 1.28 -34.41 -2.29
CA ALA A 263 0.78 -35.51 -1.50
C ALA A 263 0.65 -35.18 0.00
N LYS A 264 1.59 -34.40 0.55
CA LYS A 264 1.53 -33.90 1.94
C LYS A 264 0.36 -32.92 2.12
N LEU A 265 0.20 -31.96 1.20
CA LEU A 265 -0.88 -30.97 1.24
C LEU A 265 -2.25 -31.62 1.18
N GLU A 266 -2.44 -32.63 0.32
CA GLU A 266 -3.67 -33.43 0.28
C GLU A 266 -4.04 -34.03 1.63
N LYS A 267 -3.04 -34.52 2.37
CA LYS A 267 -3.25 -35.10 3.69
C LYS A 267 -3.50 -34.04 4.76
N GLN A 268 -2.68 -33.00 4.80
CA GLN A 268 -2.74 -31.96 5.84
C GLN A 268 -4.00 -31.09 5.73
N LEU A 269 -4.45 -30.80 4.50
CA LEU A 269 -5.60 -29.93 4.22
C LEU A 269 -6.89 -30.72 3.93
N ALA A 270 -6.90 -32.03 4.09
CA ALA A 270 -8.09 -32.88 3.85
C ALA A 270 -9.30 -32.47 4.73
N GLY A 271 -9.04 -31.97 5.94
CA GLY A 271 -10.06 -31.48 6.86
C GLY A 271 -10.66 -30.11 6.49
N TRP A 272 -10.06 -29.37 5.57
CA TRP A 272 -10.55 -28.08 5.11
C TRP A 272 -11.74 -28.25 4.15
N LYS A 273 -12.94 -27.97 4.68
CA LYS A 273 -14.21 -28.26 3.98
C LYS A 273 -14.62 -27.10 3.08
N LYS A 274 -15.24 -27.42 1.95
CA LYS A 274 -15.91 -26.45 1.08
C LYS A 274 -17.08 -25.80 1.80
N THR A 275 -17.42 -24.58 1.42
CA THR A 275 -18.61 -23.87 1.85
C THR A 275 -19.55 -23.65 0.66
N GLU A 276 -20.83 -23.43 0.94
CA GLU A 276 -21.85 -23.14 -0.09
C GLU A 276 -22.10 -21.64 -0.24
N VAL A 277 -21.31 -20.80 0.42
CA VAL A 277 -21.50 -19.35 0.37
C VAL A 277 -21.11 -18.81 -1.01
N THR A 278 -22.11 -18.25 -1.69
CA THR A 278 -21.90 -17.54 -2.94
C THR A 278 -21.61 -16.07 -2.67
N GLU A 279 -20.50 -15.58 -3.22
CA GLU A 279 -20.13 -14.18 -3.10
C GLU A 279 -21.02 -13.30 -3.96
N THR A 280 -21.59 -12.26 -3.34
CA THR A 280 -22.23 -11.19 -4.09
C THR A 280 -21.24 -10.03 -4.22
N TRP A 281 -20.68 -9.87 -5.40
CA TRP A 281 -19.76 -8.77 -5.68
C TRP A 281 -20.50 -7.42 -5.63
N PRO A 282 -19.93 -6.40 -4.98
CA PRO A 282 -20.44 -5.05 -5.09
C PRO A 282 -20.46 -4.58 -6.54
N ARG A 283 -21.32 -3.62 -6.85
CA ARG A 283 -21.30 -2.99 -8.17
C ARG A 283 -19.96 -2.34 -8.43
N ASN A 284 -19.45 -2.44 -9.66
CA ASN A 284 -18.20 -1.81 -10.02
C ASN A 284 -18.28 -0.29 -9.78
N PRO A 285 -17.31 0.32 -9.08
CA PRO A 285 -17.31 1.76 -8.87
C PRO A 285 -17.29 2.53 -10.19
N THR A 286 -17.99 3.65 -10.23
CA THR A 286 -18.00 4.54 -11.39
C THR A 286 -17.30 5.84 -11.07
N ALA A 287 -16.59 6.38 -12.07
CA ALA A 287 -15.94 7.67 -11.94
C ALA A 287 -16.99 8.78 -11.68
N ALA A 288 -16.65 9.72 -10.81
CA ALA A 288 -17.42 10.93 -10.65
C ALA A 288 -17.41 11.74 -11.95
N THR A 289 -18.53 12.39 -12.27
CA THR A 289 -18.69 13.22 -13.49
C THR A 289 -18.40 14.70 -13.24
N GLU A 290 -18.39 15.10 -11.95
CA GLU A 290 -18.17 16.48 -11.53
C GLU A 290 -17.07 16.52 -10.46
N ARG A 291 -16.28 17.57 -10.47
CA ARG A 291 -15.29 17.86 -9.45
C ARG A 291 -15.98 18.31 -8.17
N LYS A 292 -15.60 17.67 -7.06
CA LYS A 292 -15.93 18.11 -5.71
C LYS A 292 -14.64 18.39 -4.94
N VAL A 293 -14.73 19.29 -3.98
CA VAL A 293 -13.60 19.73 -3.17
C VAL A 293 -13.93 19.46 -1.70
N PHE A 294 -13.07 18.69 -1.05
CA PHE A 294 -13.23 18.31 0.35
C PHE A 294 -12.06 18.81 1.15
N LEU A 295 -12.34 19.40 2.29
CA LEU A 295 -11.35 19.89 3.24
C LEU A 295 -11.58 19.25 4.59
N VAL A 296 -10.56 18.57 5.12
CA VAL A 296 -10.55 18.19 6.53
C VAL A 296 -9.78 19.26 7.29
N ASP A 297 -10.49 19.96 8.18
CA ASP A 297 -9.93 21.05 8.96
C ASP A 297 -8.98 20.52 10.03
N ARG A 298 -7.79 21.11 10.02
CA ARG A 298 -6.76 20.85 11.00
C ARG A 298 -6.08 22.17 11.38
N PRO A 299 -6.67 22.88 12.37
CA PRO A 299 -6.23 24.22 12.75
C PRO A 299 -4.74 24.28 13.08
N ASN A 300 -4.11 25.39 12.72
CA ASN A 300 -2.68 25.68 12.93
C ASN A 300 -1.72 24.74 12.16
N SER A 301 -2.18 23.95 11.21
CA SER A 301 -1.29 23.17 10.35
C SER A 301 -0.39 24.08 9.52
N VAL A 302 0.92 23.78 9.52
CA VAL A 302 1.93 24.46 8.70
C VAL A 302 2.09 23.78 7.33
N GLN A 303 1.46 22.63 7.14
CA GLN A 303 1.44 21.87 5.90
C GLN A 303 0.00 21.58 5.48
N THR A 304 -0.19 21.53 4.18
CA THR A 304 -1.38 21.00 3.51
C THR A 304 -1.05 19.62 2.93
N THR A 305 -1.79 18.61 3.33
CA THR A 305 -1.74 17.29 2.68
C THR A 305 -2.82 17.25 1.61
N LEU A 306 -2.45 16.96 0.36
CA LEU A 306 -3.33 17.10 -0.80
C LEU A 306 -3.38 15.81 -1.61
N ALA A 307 -4.57 15.45 -2.10
CA ALA A 307 -4.77 14.45 -3.13
C ALA A 307 -5.81 14.90 -4.15
N LEU A 308 -5.55 14.56 -5.42
CA LEU A 308 -6.47 14.71 -6.53
C LEU A 308 -6.64 13.34 -7.19
N GLY A 309 -7.86 12.97 -7.56
CA GLY A 309 -8.06 11.70 -8.25
C GLY A 309 -9.51 11.37 -8.54
N ASN A 310 -9.71 10.26 -9.25
CA ASN A 310 -11.02 9.71 -9.57
C ASN A 310 -10.88 8.21 -9.85
N ILE A 311 -12.00 7.48 -9.87
CA ILE A 311 -12.03 6.09 -10.32
C ILE A 311 -11.52 6.02 -11.78
N ALA A 312 -10.65 5.07 -12.05
CA ALA A 312 -10.00 4.90 -13.35
C ALA A 312 -10.32 3.52 -13.94
N ILE A 313 -9.54 2.49 -13.65
CA ILE A 313 -9.62 1.20 -14.32
C ILE A 313 -9.58 0.01 -13.35
N ASP A 314 -10.12 -1.13 -13.80
CA ASP A 314 -9.86 -2.44 -13.21
C ASP A 314 -8.64 -3.13 -13.84
N ARG A 315 -8.28 -4.31 -13.32
CA ARG A 315 -7.08 -5.05 -13.73
C ARG A 315 -7.18 -5.64 -15.14
N LEU A 316 -8.37 -5.92 -15.63
CA LEU A 316 -8.60 -6.52 -16.94
C LEU A 316 -8.78 -5.47 -18.04
N ASN A 317 -8.80 -4.20 -17.69
CA ASN A 317 -8.95 -3.12 -18.65
C ASN A 317 -7.82 -3.13 -19.70
N PRO A 318 -8.14 -3.09 -21.00
CA PRO A 318 -7.11 -3.10 -22.06
C PRO A 318 -6.18 -1.90 -22.03
N ASP A 319 -6.59 -0.79 -21.39
CA ASP A 319 -5.76 0.40 -21.23
C ASP A 319 -4.70 0.25 -20.12
N TYR A 320 -4.64 -0.88 -19.40
CA TYR A 320 -3.74 -1.06 -18.26
C TYR A 320 -2.26 -0.78 -18.58
N PRO A 321 -1.64 -1.28 -19.68
CA PRO A 321 -0.25 -0.94 -20.02
C PRO A 321 -0.05 0.56 -20.26
N SER A 322 -1.00 1.19 -20.96
CA SER A 322 -0.96 2.64 -21.25
C SER A 322 -1.11 3.47 -19.97
N MET A 323 -1.96 3.04 -19.03
CA MET A 323 -2.10 3.66 -17.70
C MET A 323 -0.81 3.55 -16.88
N VAL A 324 -0.12 2.41 -16.92
CA VAL A 324 1.18 2.23 -16.24
C VAL A 324 2.21 3.25 -16.76
N VAL A 325 2.32 3.38 -18.08
CA VAL A 325 3.28 4.31 -18.70
C VAL A 325 2.87 5.77 -18.44
N MET A 326 1.60 6.10 -18.60
CA MET A 326 1.07 7.44 -18.32
C MET A 326 1.34 7.85 -16.87
N ASN A 327 1.02 6.97 -15.92
CA ASN A 327 1.26 7.25 -14.51
C ASN A 327 2.75 7.42 -14.19
N HIS A 328 3.63 6.63 -14.82
CA HIS A 328 5.07 6.76 -14.64
C HIS A 328 5.60 8.11 -15.15
N VAL A 329 5.09 8.60 -16.27
CA VAL A 329 5.44 9.91 -16.83
C VAL A 329 4.99 11.04 -15.91
N ILE A 330 3.73 10.99 -15.41
CA ILE A 330 3.16 12.12 -14.66
C ILE A 330 3.64 12.17 -13.21
N GLY A 331 3.70 11.01 -12.50
CA GLY A 331 3.98 11.02 -11.06
C GLY A 331 4.58 9.72 -10.50
N GLY A 332 5.00 8.77 -11.34
CA GLY A 332 5.42 7.43 -10.89
C GLY A 332 6.84 7.34 -10.30
N GLY A 333 7.55 8.45 -10.10
CA GLY A 333 8.91 8.44 -9.52
C GLY A 333 9.57 9.79 -9.51
N ALA A 334 10.84 9.85 -9.06
CA ALA A 334 11.60 11.09 -8.92
C ALA A 334 11.97 11.77 -10.26
N SER A 335 11.82 11.08 -11.38
CA SER A 335 12.01 11.65 -12.73
C SER A 335 10.70 12.04 -13.43
N SER A 336 9.57 11.93 -12.73
CA SER A 336 8.24 12.27 -13.25
C SER A 336 7.99 13.78 -13.28
N ARG A 337 7.04 14.20 -14.11
CA ARG A 337 6.71 15.62 -14.30
C ARG A 337 6.31 16.34 -13.03
N LEU A 338 5.40 15.76 -12.24
CA LEU A 338 4.97 16.35 -10.97
C LEU A 338 6.14 16.52 -10.00
N PHE A 339 7.00 15.50 -9.89
CA PHE A 339 8.14 15.57 -8.98
C PHE A 339 9.15 16.64 -9.42
N LEU A 340 9.53 16.66 -10.70
CA LEU A 340 10.48 17.64 -11.24
C LEU A 340 9.94 19.07 -11.12
N ASN A 341 8.66 19.29 -11.43
CA ASN A 341 8.02 20.60 -11.32
C ASN A 341 7.89 21.06 -9.86
N LEU A 342 7.14 20.33 -9.02
CA LEU A 342 6.78 20.82 -7.69
C LEU A 342 7.91 20.71 -6.68
N ARG A 343 8.80 19.71 -6.80
CA ARG A 343 9.93 19.57 -5.89
C ARG A 343 11.19 20.26 -6.39
N GLU A 344 11.69 19.86 -7.57
CA GLU A 344 13.01 20.30 -8.01
C GLU A 344 13.00 21.76 -8.50
N GLU A 345 11.97 22.15 -9.25
CA GLU A 345 11.90 23.51 -9.82
C GLU A 345 11.29 24.51 -8.83
N LYS A 346 10.15 24.18 -8.23
CA LYS A 346 9.38 25.11 -7.38
C LYS A 346 9.72 25.03 -5.90
N GLY A 347 10.24 23.91 -5.42
CA GLY A 347 10.53 23.69 -3.99
C GLY A 347 9.30 23.72 -3.09
N TYR A 348 8.13 23.34 -3.61
CA TYR A 348 6.85 23.40 -2.87
C TYR A 348 6.66 22.24 -1.90
N THR A 349 7.31 21.11 -2.18
CA THR A 349 7.14 19.86 -1.46
C THR A 349 8.46 19.09 -1.36
N TYR A 350 8.57 18.20 -0.39
CA TYR A 350 9.64 17.20 -0.34
C TYR A 350 9.42 16.06 -1.32
N GLY A 351 8.17 15.77 -1.67
CA GLY A 351 7.82 14.74 -2.65
C GLY A 351 6.35 14.77 -3.03
N VAL A 352 6.10 14.54 -4.30
CA VAL A 352 4.79 14.45 -4.90
C VAL A 352 4.79 13.33 -5.92
N TYR A 353 3.79 12.46 -5.86
CA TYR A 353 3.73 11.26 -6.67
C TYR A 353 2.30 11.01 -7.14
N SER A 354 2.17 10.14 -8.13
CA SER A 354 0.90 9.56 -8.52
C SER A 354 0.97 8.04 -8.56
N ASP A 355 -0.14 7.43 -8.26
CA ASP A 355 -0.35 5.97 -8.34
C ASP A 355 -1.77 5.67 -8.86
N PHE A 356 -2.03 4.40 -9.17
CA PHE A 356 -3.38 3.93 -9.43
C PHE A 356 -3.57 2.49 -8.96
N SER A 357 -4.75 2.21 -8.46
CA SER A 357 -5.18 0.86 -8.11
C SER A 357 -5.95 0.24 -9.26
N ALA A 358 -5.67 -1.03 -9.55
CA ALA A 358 -6.43 -1.81 -10.53
C ALA A 358 -6.64 -3.21 -9.96
N LEU A 359 -7.77 -3.40 -9.33
CA LEU A 359 -8.19 -4.67 -8.72
C LEU A 359 -9.17 -5.39 -9.66
N ARG A 360 -9.92 -6.37 -9.14
CA ARG A 360 -11.04 -6.98 -9.90
C ARG A 360 -12.18 -6.01 -10.16
N TYR A 361 -12.19 -4.89 -9.45
CA TYR A 361 -13.07 -3.75 -9.68
C TYR A 361 -12.23 -2.50 -10.00
N ALA A 362 -12.86 -1.48 -10.57
CA ALA A 362 -12.16 -0.25 -10.92
C ALA A 362 -11.67 0.49 -9.68
N GLY A 363 -10.39 0.80 -9.67
CA GLY A 363 -9.75 1.58 -8.63
C GLY A 363 -9.40 2.98 -9.08
N PRO A 364 -9.05 3.88 -8.15
CA PRO A 364 -8.72 5.26 -8.48
C PRO A 364 -7.31 5.39 -9.06
N TRP A 365 -7.14 6.39 -9.91
CA TRP A 365 -5.89 7.09 -10.07
C TRP A 365 -5.86 8.23 -9.06
N ARG A 366 -4.71 8.47 -8.45
CA ARG A 366 -4.49 9.49 -7.44
C ARG A 366 -3.13 10.16 -7.65
N ALA A 367 -3.07 11.49 -7.46
CA ALA A 367 -1.82 12.23 -7.33
C ALA A 367 -1.87 13.09 -6.08
N GLY A 368 -0.74 13.26 -5.38
CA GLY A 368 -0.73 14.05 -4.16
C GLY A 368 0.60 14.10 -3.44
N GLY A 369 0.62 14.83 -2.34
CA GLY A 369 1.80 15.02 -1.49
C GLY A 369 1.55 15.98 -0.34
N ASN A 370 2.60 16.19 0.48
CA ASN A 370 2.62 17.15 1.56
C ASN A 370 3.28 18.44 1.08
N LEU A 371 2.58 19.56 1.22
CA LEU A 371 2.97 20.88 0.75
C LEU A 371 3.12 21.84 1.92
N ARG A 372 3.96 22.85 1.83
CA ARG A 372 3.88 23.98 2.74
C ARG A 372 2.54 24.72 2.51
N THR A 373 1.86 25.13 3.58
CA THR A 373 0.52 25.74 3.48
C THR A 373 0.49 26.99 2.57
N GLU A 374 1.52 27.82 2.65
CA GLU A 374 1.61 29.08 1.86
C GLU A 374 1.72 28.86 0.34
N VAL A 375 2.13 27.66 -0.11
CA VAL A 375 2.28 27.35 -1.55
C VAL A 375 1.13 26.48 -2.09
N THR A 376 0.09 26.25 -1.30
CA THR A 376 -1.05 25.36 -1.70
C THR A 376 -1.69 25.82 -3.02
N GLN A 377 -1.90 27.12 -3.22
CA GLN A 377 -2.47 27.64 -4.47
C GLN A 377 -1.57 27.37 -5.66
N GLY A 378 -0.27 27.68 -5.56
CA GLY A 378 0.70 27.43 -6.62
C GLY A 378 0.79 25.93 -6.94
N ALA A 379 0.81 25.07 -5.93
CA ALA A 379 0.88 23.63 -6.11
C ALA A 379 -0.36 23.08 -6.83
N LEU A 380 -1.57 23.48 -6.44
CA LEU A 380 -2.80 23.09 -7.13
C LEU A 380 -2.79 23.52 -8.59
N THR A 381 -2.35 24.76 -8.87
CA THR A 381 -2.20 25.26 -10.23
C THR A 381 -1.27 24.33 -11.04
N GLU A 382 -0.11 23.99 -10.50
CA GLU A 382 0.86 23.12 -11.18
C GLU A 382 0.35 21.68 -11.35
N PHE A 383 -0.38 21.11 -10.38
CA PHE A 383 -1.05 19.82 -10.56
C PHE A 383 -1.96 19.83 -11.80
N PHE A 384 -2.83 20.83 -11.90
CA PHE A 384 -3.73 20.94 -13.05
C PHE A 384 -3.01 21.26 -14.34
N ASN A 385 -1.93 22.03 -14.31
CA ASN A 385 -1.10 22.30 -15.46
C ASN A 385 -0.46 21.03 -16.01
N GLU A 386 0.14 20.20 -15.17
CA GLU A 386 0.76 18.94 -15.62
C GLU A 386 -0.28 17.93 -16.13
N ILE A 387 -1.47 17.89 -15.52
CA ILE A 387 -2.58 17.08 -16.02
C ILE A 387 -3.04 17.56 -17.40
N ARG A 388 -3.23 18.87 -17.60
CA ARG A 388 -3.58 19.42 -18.93
C ARG A 388 -2.46 19.18 -19.93
N ARG A 389 -1.21 19.39 -19.54
CA ARG A 389 -0.04 19.20 -20.40
C ARG A 389 0.05 17.77 -20.94
N ILE A 390 -0.18 16.74 -20.12
CA ILE A 390 -0.14 15.34 -20.59
C ILE A 390 -1.34 15.00 -21.49
N GLN A 391 -2.45 15.75 -21.39
CA GLN A 391 -3.61 15.63 -22.26
C GLN A 391 -3.44 16.36 -23.60
N ASP A 392 -2.82 17.55 -23.58
CA ASP A 392 -2.77 18.43 -24.74
C ASP A 392 -1.50 18.20 -25.58
N GLU A 393 -0.39 17.82 -24.94
CA GLU A 393 0.90 17.62 -25.57
C GLU A 393 1.29 16.13 -25.58
N LYS A 394 1.80 15.67 -26.72
CA LYS A 394 2.40 14.34 -26.78
C LYS A 394 3.66 14.29 -25.93
N VAL A 395 3.83 13.20 -25.20
CA VAL A 395 5.07 12.96 -24.44
C VAL A 395 6.25 12.90 -25.40
N PRO A 396 7.33 13.69 -25.17
CA PRO A 396 8.53 13.66 -26.00
C PRO A 396 9.12 12.24 -26.06
N ALA A 397 9.63 11.85 -27.22
CA ALA A 397 10.12 10.49 -27.47
C ALA A 397 11.19 10.04 -26.46
N ALA A 398 12.08 10.93 -26.03
CA ALA A 398 13.13 10.63 -25.05
C ALA A 398 12.55 10.37 -23.66
N GLU A 399 11.56 11.15 -23.22
CA GLU A 399 10.86 10.99 -21.93
C GLU A 399 10.04 9.69 -21.88
N LEU A 400 9.30 9.42 -22.97
CA LEU A 400 8.51 8.19 -23.13
C LEU A 400 9.40 6.95 -23.07
N GLU A 401 10.50 6.96 -23.83
CA GLU A 401 11.43 5.84 -23.89
C GLU A 401 12.11 5.60 -22.53
N ALA A 402 12.54 6.66 -21.83
CA ALA A 402 13.12 6.57 -20.51
C ALA A 402 12.13 5.97 -19.49
N SER A 403 10.87 6.41 -19.54
CA SER A 403 9.80 5.90 -18.66
C SER A 403 9.53 4.41 -18.92
N LYS A 404 9.37 4.00 -20.17
CA LYS A 404 9.14 2.60 -20.53
C LYS A 404 10.30 1.69 -20.09
N ARG A 405 11.55 2.13 -20.30
CA ARG A 405 12.74 1.39 -19.87
C ARG A 405 12.83 1.29 -18.35
N SER A 406 12.51 2.34 -17.61
CA SER A 406 12.47 2.31 -16.14
C SER A 406 11.48 1.28 -15.63
N ILE A 407 10.28 1.23 -16.21
CA ILE A 407 9.24 0.25 -15.85
C ILE A 407 9.73 -1.18 -16.12
N VAL A 408 10.28 -1.43 -17.31
CA VAL A 408 10.77 -2.77 -17.70
C VAL A 408 11.96 -3.18 -16.85
N ALA A 409 12.88 -2.26 -16.53
CA ALA A 409 14.03 -2.56 -15.67
C ALA A 409 13.59 -2.89 -14.23
N SER A 410 12.64 -2.13 -13.67
CA SER A 410 12.08 -2.42 -12.34
C SER A 410 11.36 -3.77 -12.30
N PHE A 411 10.64 -4.11 -13.37
CA PHE A 411 10.05 -5.45 -13.52
C PHE A 411 11.13 -6.54 -13.54
N ALA A 412 12.21 -6.36 -14.34
CA ALA A 412 13.31 -7.33 -14.42
C ALA A 412 13.98 -7.56 -13.05
N LEU A 413 14.31 -6.49 -12.33
CA LEU A 413 14.89 -6.58 -10.99
C LEU A 413 13.97 -7.31 -10.00
N SER A 414 12.65 -7.17 -10.15
CA SER A 414 11.70 -7.86 -9.28
C SER A 414 11.68 -9.38 -9.46
N LEU A 415 12.19 -9.90 -10.59
CA LEU A 415 12.23 -11.33 -10.89
C LEU A 415 13.34 -12.08 -10.16
N GLU A 416 14.27 -11.39 -9.53
CA GLU A 416 15.34 -11.99 -8.70
C GLU A 416 14.79 -12.65 -7.43
N GLN A 417 13.58 -12.28 -7.02
CA GLN A 417 12.95 -12.79 -5.80
C GLN A 417 11.92 -13.90 -6.14
N PRO A 418 12.13 -15.16 -5.71
CA PRO A 418 11.19 -16.25 -5.96
C PRO A 418 9.77 -15.98 -5.44
N ALA A 419 9.66 -15.34 -4.28
CA ALA A 419 8.38 -14.91 -3.71
C ALA A 419 7.63 -13.92 -4.62
N ARG A 420 8.35 -13.06 -5.35
CA ARG A 420 7.75 -12.12 -6.31
C ARG A 420 7.28 -12.82 -7.58
N VAL A 421 8.06 -13.76 -8.09
CA VAL A 421 7.66 -14.61 -9.22
C VAL A 421 6.41 -15.42 -8.87
N LEU A 422 6.35 -15.98 -7.66
CA LEU A 422 5.16 -16.64 -7.13
C LEU A 422 3.95 -15.69 -7.09
N SER A 423 4.12 -14.46 -6.61
CA SER A 423 3.03 -13.47 -6.59
C SER A 423 2.51 -13.15 -7.99
N PHE A 424 3.37 -13.15 -9.01
CA PHE A 424 2.94 -13.00 -10.41
C PHE A 424 2.11 -14.20 -10.89
N ALA A 425 2.49 -15.42 -10.52
CA ALA A 425 1.72 -16.61 -10.85
C ALA A 425 0.35 -16.62 -10.14
N ILE A 426 0.31 -16.22 -8.87
CA ILE A 426 -0.93 -16.06 -8.12
C ILE A 426 -1.83 -14.99 -8.78
N ALA A 427 -1.26 -13.85 -9.20
CA ALA A 427 -2.02 -12.79 -9.86
C ALA A 427 -2.67 -13.25 -11.16
N ILE A 428 -2.03 -14.14 -11.95
CA ILE A 428 -2.64 -14.76 -13.13
C ILE A 428 -3.96 -15.43 -12.75
N LYS A 429 -3.97 -16.19 -11.66
CA LYS A 429 -5.18 -16.91 -11.20
C LYS A 429 -6.21 -15.98 -10.56
N LEU A 430 -5.77 -15.05 -9.69
CA LEU A 430 -6.66 -14.10 -9.03
C LEU A 430 -7.43 -13.22 -10.01
N TYR A 431 -6.78 -12.77 -11.08
CA TYR A 431 -7.37 -11.85 -12.05
C TYR A 431 -7.83 -12.53 -13.35
N GLY A 432 -7.62 -13.83 -13.51
CA GLY A 432 -7.94 -14.52 -14.76
C GLY A 432 -7.11 -14.03 -15.97
N LEU A 433 -5.85 -13.65 -15.72
CA LEU A 433 -4.95 -13.16 -16.77
C LEU A 433 -4.49 -14.31 -17.69
N PRO A 434 -4.11 -14.03 -18.96
CA PRO A 434 -3.47 -15.02 -19.83
C PRO A 434 -2.22 -15.63 -19.18
N ALA A 435 -1.96 -16.91 -19.43
CA ALA A 435 -0.86 -17.64 -18.80
C ALA A 435 0.53 -17.05 -19.14
N ASP A 436 0.66 -16.35 -20.26
CA ASP A 436 1.87 -15.68 -20.74
C ASP A 436 1.88 -14.16 -20.44
N TYR A 437 0.96 -13.70 -19.60
CA TYR A 437 0.77 -12.26 -19.35
C TYR A 437 2.07 -11.55 -18.98
N TRP A 438 2.84 -12.15 -18.07
CA TRP A 438 4.08 -11.55 -17.58
C TRP A 438 5.25 -11.74 -18.54
N ASP A 439 5.26 -12.80 -19.33
CA ASP A 439 6.25 -13.00 -20.42
C ASP A 439 6.08 -11.90 -21.49
N ALA A 440 4.84 -11.54 -21.79
CA ALA A 440 4.49 -10.48 -22.75
C ALA A 440 4.56 -9.04 -22.16
N TYR A 441 4.66 -8.89 -20.84
CA TYR A 441 4.55 -7.59 -20.16
C TYR A 441 5.58 -6.57 -20.65
N PRO A 442 6.91 -6.89 -20.76
CA PRO A 442 7.89 -5.94 -21.27
C PRO A 442 7.54 -5.43 -22.68
N ALA A 443 7.13 -6.36 -23.58
CA ALA A 443 6.76 -5.99 -24.93
C ALA A 443 5.51 -5.09 -24.97
N LYS A 444 4.51 -5.36 -24.14
CA LYS A 444 3.30 -4.53 -24.02
C LYS A 444 3.62 -3.12 -23.54
N ILE A 445 4.52 -2.99 -22.54
CA ILE A 445 4.97 -1.66 -22.07
C ILE A 445 5.74 -0.93 -23.16
N MET A 446 6.68 -1.61 -23.84
CA MET A 446 7.49 -0.99 -24.90
C MET A 446 6.67 -0.58 -26.13
N ALA A 447 5.54 -1.26 -26.37
CA ALA A 447 4.62 -0.95 -27.49
C ALA A 447 3.76 0.32 -27.26
N VAL A 448 3.65 0.81 -26.02
CA VAL A 448 2.84 2.00 -25.71
C VAL A 448 3.40 3.22 -26.43
N SER A 449 2.55 3.87 -27.22
CA SER A 449 2.86 5.08 -27.97
C SER A 449 2.56 6.35 -27.17
N ALA A 450 3.06 7.50 -27.64
CA ALA A 450 2.70 8.80 -27.10
C ALA A 450 1.19 9.11 -27.27
N ASP A 451 0.59 8.61 -28.36
CA ASP A 451 -0.85 8.74 -28.60
C ASP A 451 -1.66 7.93 -27.60
N ASP A 452 -1.19 6.74 -27.21
CA ASP A 452 -1.84 5.94 -26.16
C ASP A 452 -1.79 6.62 -24.80
N VAL A 453 -0.63 7.21 -24.43
CA VAL A 453 -0.49 7.97 -23.19
C VAL A 453 -1.45 9.15 -23.17
N GLN A 454 -1.49 9.94 -24.25
CA GLN A 454 -2.39 11.08 -24.37
C GLN A 454 -3.87 10.67 -24.31
N ARG A 455 -4.23 9.61 -25.02
CA ARG A 455 -5.60 9.05 -25.02
C ARG A 455 -6.06 8.65 -23.63
N VAL A 456 -5.25 7.88 -22.89
CA VAL A 456 -5.63 7.45 -21.53
C VAL A 456 -5.62 8.62 -20.55
N ALA A 457 -4.72 9.59 -20.69
CA ALA A 457 -4.73 10.81 -19.90
C ALA A 457 -6.03 11.59 -20.09
N ARG A 458 -6.48 11.80 -21.33
CA ARG A 458 -7.77 12.45 -21.63
C ARG A 458 -8.96 11.67 -21.08
N LYS A 459 -8.91 10.34 -21.14
CA LYS A 459 -10.02 9.48 -20.73
C LYS A 459 -10.17 9.41 -19.20
N TYR A 460 -9.07 9.33 -18.45
CA TYR A 460 -9.10 9.00 -17.03
C TYR A 460 -8.69 10.16 -16.09
N LEU A 461 -8.03 11.19 -16.59
CA LEU A 461 -7.57 12.32 -15.79
C LEU A 461 -8.36 13.61 -16.07
N ASN A 462 -9.66 13.52 -16.38
CA ASN A 462 -10.46 14.71 -16.66
C ASN A 462 -10.43 15.71 -15.49
N PRO A 463 -9.83 16.90 -15.65
CA PRO A 463 -9.69 17.89 -14.59
C PRO A 463 -11.02 18.30 -13.94
N ASP A 464 -12.11 18.30 -14.72
CA ASP A 464 -13.42 18.74 -14.26
C ASP A 464 -14.17 17.69 -13.43
N SER A 465 -13.66 16.48 -13.36
CA SER A 465 -14.23 15.39 -12.55
C SER A 465 -13.31 14.85 -11.47
N LEU A 466 -12.07 15.33 -11.37
CA LEU A 466 -11.15 14.95 -10.31
C LEU A 466 -11.67 15.41 -8.95
N GLN A 467 -11.74 14.51 -7.99
CA GLN A 467 -12.04 14.82 -6.61
C GLN A 467 -10.79 15.44 -5.97
N VAL A 468 -10.93 16.61 -5.36
CA VAL A 468 -9.84 17.31 -4.67
C VAL A 468 -10.05 17.15 -3.17
N VAL A 469 -9.08 16.58 -2.48
CA VAL A 469 -9.13 16.39 -1.02
C VAL A 469 -7.91 17.04 -0.40
N ALA A 470 -8.13 17.92 0.57
CA ALA A 470 -7.07 18.57 1.31
C ALA A 470 -7.27 18.37 2.83
N VAL A 471 -6.16 18.27 3.54
CA VAL A 471 -6.12 18.29 5.01
C VAL A 471 -5.18 19.42 5.42
N GLY A 472 -5.65 20.37 6.21
CA GLY A 472 -4.85 21.52 6.62
C GLY A 472 -5.67 22.56 7.35
N ASP A 473 -5.08 23.74 7.60
CA ASP A 473 -5.68 24.87 8.29
C ASP A 473 -6.77 25.51 7.41
N ALA A 474 -8.05 25.30 7.76
CA ALA A 474 -9.17 25.75 6.95
C ALA A 474 -9.20 27.27 6.77
N ASP A 475 -8.82 28.04 7.76
CA ASP A 475 -8.80 29.50 7.65
C ASP A 475 -7.84 29.98 6.57
N LYS A 476 -6.77 29.22 6.31
CA LYS A 476 -5.75 29.58 5.30
C LYS A 476 -6.05 29.00 3.93
N ILE A 477 -6.51 27.74 3.85
CA ILE A 477 -6.57 27.05 2.55
C ILE A 477 -7.97 26.98 1.94
N LYS A 478 -9.04 27.15 2.72
CA LYS A 478 -10.42 27.15 2.19
C LYS A 478 -10.63 28.17 1.08
N PRO A 479 -10.21 29.46 1.20
CA PRO A 479 -10.37 30.44 0.12
C PRO A 479 -9.63 30.06 -1.14
N ILE A 480 -8.51 29.33 -1.03
CA ILE A 480 -7.74 28.81 -2.17
C ILE A 480 -8.53 27.69 -2.84
N LEU A 481 -9.06 26.76 -2.06
CA LEU A 481 -9.81 25.60 -2.56
C LEU A 481 -11.14 26.00 -3.22
N GLU A 482 -11.78 27.06 -2.77
CA GLU A 482 -13.02 27.61 -3.35
C GLU A 482 -12.87 28.04 -4.81
N GLN A 483 -11.64 28.33 -5.28
CA GLN A 483 -11.36 28.61 -6.69
C GLN A 483 -11.52 27.36 -7.58
N TYR A 484 -11.50 26.17 -7.01
CA TYR A 484 -11.63 24.90 -7.70
C TYR A 484 -13.02 24.27 -7.59
N GLY A 485 -13.90 24.81 -6.77
CA GLY A 485 -15.27 24.35 -6.59
C GLY A 485 -15.81 24.62 -5.19
N LYS A 486 -17.08 24.25 -4.97
CA LYS A 486 -17.70 24.33 -3.64
C LYS A 486 -16.96 23.42 -2.65
N VAL A 487 -16.48 23.98 -1.57
CA VAL A 487 -15.71 23.26 -0.53
C VAL A 487 -16.64 22.71 0.53
N GLU A 488 -16.61 21.40 0.72
CA GLU A 488 -17.22 20.70 1.86
C GLU A 488 -16.17 20.53 2.96
N VAL A 489 -16.44 21.08 4.15
CA VAL A 489 -15.48 21.08 5.27
C VAL A 489 -15.89 20.04 6.31
N PHE A 490 -14.91 19.30 6.82
CA PHE A 490 -15.07 18.24 7.83
C PHE A 490 -14.08 18.45 8.97
N ASP A 491 -14.46 17.99 10.17
CA ASP A 491 -13.51 17.85 11.28
C ASP A 491 -12.61 16.61 11.13
N ALA A 492 -11.66 16.43 12.04
CA ALA A 492 -10.77 15.26 12.06
C ALA A 492 -11.50 13.93 12.32
N ASN A 493 -12.75 13.92 12.75
CA ASN A 493 -13.58 12.74 12.91
C ASN A 493 -14.42 12.44 11.66
N GLY A 494 -14.31 13.28 10.63
CA GLY A 494 -15.06 13.16 9.39
C GLY A 494 -16.50 13.69 9.49
N VAL A 495 -16.82 14.49 10.52
CA VAL A 495 -18.12 15.13 10.68
C VAL A 495 -18.16 16.42 9.85
N PRO A 496 -19.19 16.65 9.03
CA PRO A 496 -19.31 17.89 8.25
C PRO A 496 -19.41 19.12 9.16
N LEU A 497 -18.60 20.14 8.87
CA LEU A 497 -18.66 21.44 9.56
C LEU A 497 -19.56 22.38 8.74
N GLY A 498 -20.54 23.00 9.39
CA GLY A 498 -21.47 23.96 8.78
C GLY A 498 -22.72 23.33 8.15
N ALA A 499 -22.96 22.03 8.28
CA ALA A 499 -24.29 21.47 8.10
C ALA A 499 -25.14 21.96 9.30
N LYS A 500 -26.18 22.78 9.03
CA LYS A 500 -27.19 23.03 10.06
C LYS A 500 -27.84 21.68 10.44
N PRO A 501 -28.04 21.44 11.75
CA PRO A 501 -28.68 20.22 12.23
C PRO A 501 -30.08 20.04 11.63
#